data_88601ae8902137de7ade642e9f86ee63
#
_entry.id   88601ae8902137de7ade642e9f86ee63
#
_cell.length_a   1.000
_cell.length_b   1.000
_cell.length_c   1.000
_cell.angle_alpha   90.00
_cell.angle_beta   90.00
_cell.angle_gamma   90.00
#
_symmetry.space_group_name_H-M   'P 1'
#
loop_
_entity.id
_entity.type
_entity.pdbx_description
1 polymer ?
#
loop_
_entity_poly.entity_id
_entity_poly.type
_entity_poly.pdbx_seq_one_letter_code
_entity_poly.pdbx_strand_id
1 'polypeptide(L)'
;MSFLFSFLRLSSVLAVLLASVFFAPATWARDIPVFVAPKDRLAGPAEAAWPHNQFVTLSYHDVNDTVADQRYVAVRTDNLIEQFNWLRENGYQPVSIAQILAARQGGPALPPKATLLTFDDGFSSFFHRVLPVLRTFQWPAVLAPVGTWVDTPQGQEVDFGGLSTPREQIATWAQIKAIADSGLVEIGAHTQNMHYGVQANPQGSMQPVAVTRI
;
A
#
# COMPACT_ATOMS: atom_id res chain seq x y z
N MET A 1 -36.39 -31.54 76.12
CA MET A 1 -34.98 -31.89 75.84
C MET A 1 -34.74 -31.59 74.40
N SER A 2 -34.32 -30.46 74.14
CA SER A 2 -33.01 -29.90 73.75
C SER A 2 -32.45 -30.50 72.48
N PHE A 3 -32.53 -29.79 71.37
CA PHE A 3 -31.44 -29.63 70.40
C PHE A 3 -31.67 -28.34 69.67
N LEU A 4 -31.07 -27.28 70.17
CA LEU A 4 -30.70 -26.03 69.50
C LEU A 4 -29.21 -26.07 69.17
N PHE A 5 -28.79 -25.27 68.20
CA PHE A 5 -27.45 -25.00 67.66
C PHE A 5 -27.05 -25.91 66.48
N SER A 6 -26.92 -25.40 65.26
CA SER A 6 -25.94 -24.48 64.77
C SER A 6 -26.25 -24.16 63.33
N PHE A 7 -26.75 -23.00 63.08
CA PHE A 7 -26.69 -22.35 61.71
C PHE A 7 -26.18 -20.92 61.90
N LEU A 8 -24.90 -20.80 61.93
CA LEU A 8 -24.23 -19.52 61.72
C LEU A 8 -22.76 -19.80 61.42
N ARG A 9 -22.38 -19.67 60.16
CA ARG A 9 -21.06 -19.25 59.66
C ARG A 9 -20.77 -19.87 58.29
N LEU A 10 -21.48 -19.37 57.27
CA LEU A 10 -21.04 -19.55 55.89
C LEU A 10 -21.52 -18.36 55.03
N SER A 11 -21.15 -17.17 55.42
CA SER A 11 -21.51 -15.97 54.64
C SER A 11 -20.41 -14.91 54.53
N SER A 12 -19.15 -15.29 54.76
CA SER A 12 -18.06 -14.28 54.78
C SER A 12 -16.90 -14.56 53.85
N VAL A 13 -16.98 -15.55 52.96
CA VAL A 13 -15.86 -15.88 52.04
C VAL A 13 -16.17 -15.62 50.57
N LEU A 14 -17.41 -15.24 50.22
CA LEU A 14 -17.78 -15.00 48.83
C LEU A 14 -17.75 -13.53 48.41
N ALA A 15 -17.27 -12.63 49.25
CA ALA A 15 -17.24 -11.19 48.97
C ALA A 15 -15.85 -10.62 48.63
N VAL A 16 -14.80 -11.42 48.58
CA VAL A 16 -13.41 -10.96 48.35
C VAL A 16 -12.84 -11.37 47.00
N LEU A 17 -13.54 -12.17 46.22
CA LEU A 17 -13.04 -12.65 44.90
C LEU A 17 -13.63 -11.94 43.68
N LEU A 18 -14.36 -10.84 43.86
CA LEU A 18 -14.96 -10.06 42.77
C LEU A 18 -14.37 -8.65 42.55
N ALA A 19 -13.24 -8.34 43.21
CA ALA A 19 -12.63 -7.02 43.14
C ALA A 19 -11.26 -6.95 42.44
N SER A 20 -10.82 -7.98 41.72
CA SER A 20 -9.51 -7.99 41.06
C SER A 20 -9.57 -8.24 39.56
N VAL A 21 -10.72 -7.97 38.93
CA VAL A 21 -10.80 -7.89 37.45
C VAL A 21 -11.02 -6.43 37.07
N PHE A 22 -10.04 -5.59 37.33
CA PHE A 22 -10.12 -4.26 36.76
C PHE A 22 -8.81 -3.58 36.54
N PHE A 23 -8.72 -3.07 35.35
CA PHE A 23 -7.74 -2.12 34.85
C PHE A 23 -6.39 -2.67 34.46
N ALA A 24 -6.38 -3.46 33.36
CA ALA A 24 -5.31 -3.22 32.42
C ALA A 24 -5.52 -1.81 31.86
N PRO A 25 -4.63 -0.85 32.08
CA PRO A 25 -4.74 0.43 31.44
C PRO A 25 -4.66 0.20 29.93
N ALA A 26 -5.62 0.73 29.22
CA ALA A 26 -5.60 0.83 27.76
C ALA A 26 -4.43 1.77 27.33
N THR A 27 -3.21 1.27 27.41
CA THR A 27 -2.00 1.99 27.01
C THR A 27 -1.22 1.22 25.95
N TRP A 28 -1.90 0.87 24.87
CA TRP A 28 -1.21 0.41 23.65
C TRP A 28 -1.69 1.15 22.41
N ALA A 29 -2.30 2.32 22.56
CA ALA A 29 -2.16 3.33 21.53
C ALA A 29 -0.74 3.87 21.68
N ARG A 30 0.24 3.21 21.08
CA ARG A 30 1.51 3.89 20.81
C ARG A 30 1.12 5.09 19.97
N ASP A 31 1.35 6.30 20.47
CA ASP A 31 1.37 7.49 19.65
C ASP A 31 2.35 7.21 18.52
N ILE A 32 1.82 6.84 17.35
CA ILE A 32 2.64 6.78 16.14
C ILE A 32 3.05 8.22 15.95
N PRO A 33 4.36 8.55 16.04
CA PRO A 33 4.77 9.94 15.90
C PRO A 33 4.27 10.43 14.54
N VAL A 34 3.38 11.43 14.59
CA VAL A 34 2.95 12.13 13.38
C VAL A 34 4.23 12.68 12.75
N PHE A 35 4.53 12.26 11.53
CA PHE A 35 5.67 12.82 10.81
C PHE A 35 5.41 14.30 10.57
N VAL A 36 6.04 15.13 11.39
CA VAL A 36 6.08 16.58 11.15
C VAL A 36 7.28 16.83 10.25
N ALA A 37 7.00 17.23 9.00
CA ALA A 37 8.07 17.61 8.09
C ALA A 37 8.93 18.72 8.75
N PRO A 38 10.27 18.61 8.74
CA PRO A 38 11.13 19.63 9.29
C PRO A 38 10.78 21.00 8.69
N LYS A 39 10.50 21.99 9.54
CA LYS A 39 10.15 23.36 9.10
C LYS A 39 11.30 24.07 8.38
N ASP A 40 12.50 23.54 8.52
CA ASP A 40 13.77 23.98 7.95
C ASP A 40 14.19 23.17 6.70
N ARG A 41 13.33 22.29 6.17
CA ARG A 41 13.52 21.86 4.80
C ARG A 41 13.57 23.13 3.97
N LEU A 42 14.79 23.48 3.52
CA LEU A 42 14.99 24.54 2.57
C LEU A 42 13.95 24.33 1.48
N ALA A 43 12.95 25.21 1.42
CA ALA A 43 12.12 25.31 0.24
C ALA A 43 13.14 25.38 -0.89
N GLY A 44 13.10 24.43 -1.80
CA GLY A 44 13.90 24.54 -3.01
C GLY A 44 13.65 25.93 -3.58
N PRO A 45 14.54 26.49 -4.40
CA PRO A 45 14.43 27.85 -4.87
C PRO A 45 12.96 28.08 -5.25
N ALA A 46 12.31 29.00 -4.53
CA ALA A 46 10.92 29.32 -4.74
C ALA A 46 10.76 29.54 -6.24
N GLU A 47 9.91 28.73 -6.90
CA GLU A 47 9.45 28.95 -8.25
C GLU A 47 10.43 28.67 -9.41
N ALA A 48 11.29 27.67 -9.31
CA ALA A 48 11.81 27.09 -10.55
C ALA A 48 10.60 26.60 -11.37
N ALA A 49 10.40 27.17 -12.57
CA ALA A 49 9.33 26.73 -13.46
C ALA A 49 9.44 25.22 -13.68
N TRP A 50 8.31 24.51 -13.58
CA TRP A 50 8.31 23.06 -13.85
C TRP A 50 8.86 22.81 -15.25
N PRO A 51 9.85 21.92 -15.41
CA PRO A 51 10.46 21.71 -16.72
C PRO A 51 9.44 21.23 -17.75
N HIS A 52 9.53 21.74 -18.98
CA HIS A 52 8.60 21.39 -20.04
C HIS A 52 8.62 19.89 -20.36
N ASN A 53 7.45 19.27 -20.49
CA ASN A 53 7.27 17.85 -20.79
C ASN A 53 7.98 16.89 -19.82
N GLN A 54 8.20 17.30 -18.59
CA GLN A 54 8.70 16.42 -17.54
C GLN A 54 7.56 16.00 -16.59
N PHE A 55 7.73 14.83 -16.00
CA PHE A 55 6.84 14.30 -14.99
C PHE A 55 7.64 13.60 -13.88
N VAL A 56 7.05 13.46 -12.72
CA VAL A 56 7.55 12.59 -11.65
C VAL A 56 6.75 11.30 -11.62
N THR A 57 7.37 10.20 -11.21
CA THR A 57 6.67 8.94 -10.97
C THR A 57 6.56 8.71 -9.48
N LEU A 58 5.36 8.39 -9.01
CA LEU A 58 5.11 7.89 -7.68
C LEU A 58 4.72 6.42 -7.79
N SER A 59 5.55 5.54 -7.21
CA SER A 59 5.35 4.11 -7.24
C SER A 59 4.81 3.62 -5.89
N TYR A 60 3.71 2.90 -5.95
CA TYR A 60 3.03 2.25 -4.84
C TYR A 60 2.99 0.74 -5.07
N HIS A 61 2.70 -0.01 -4.00
CA HIS A 61 2.56 -1.47 -4.05
C HIS A 61 1.23 -1.87 -3.38
N ASP A 62 1.29 -2.43 -2.18
CA ASP A 62 0.08 -2.80 -1.45
C ASP A 62 -0.58 -1.60 -0.75
N VAL A 63 -1.90 -1.66 -0.62
CA VAL A 63 -2.70 -0.68 0.13
C VAL A 63 -3.56 -1.41 1.17
N ASN A 64 -3.40 -1.07 2.44
CA ASN A 64 -4.06 -1.76 3.54
C ASN A 64 -4.81 -0.77 4.45
N ASP A 65 -5.95 -1.19 5.01
CA ASP A 65 -6.77 -0.29 5.83
C ASP A 65 -6.20 -0.09 7.24
N THR A 66 -5.42 -1.03 7.75
CA THR A 66 -5.01 -1.05 9.16
C THR A 66 -3.51 -0.92 9.37
N VAL A 67 -2.68 -1.53 8.52
CA VAL A 67 -1.23 -1.62 8.71
C VAL A 67 -0.49 -1.29 7.42
N ALA A 68 0.51 -0.41 7.50
CA ALA A 68 1.48 -0.22 6.43
C ALA A 68 2.59 -1.29 6.56
N ASP A 69 2.33 -2.50 6.07
CA ASP A 69 3.30 -3.59 6.14
C ASP A 69 4.47 -3.34 5.19
N GLN A 70 5.63 -3.03 5.76
CA GLN A 70 6.82 -2.68 4.98
C GLN A 70 7.41 -3.86 4.21
N ARG A 71 7.04 -5.10 4.51
CA ARG A 71 7.43 -6.27 3.73
C ARG A 71 6.84 -6.22 2.31
N TYR A 72 5.67 -5.60 2.16
CA TYR A 72 4.96 -5.39 0.89
C TYR A 72 4.99 -3.93 0.43
N VAL A 73 5.86 -3.10 1.02
CA VAL A 73 5.93 -1.65 0.75
C VAL A 73 4.55 -1.00 0.79
N ALA A 74 3.71 -1.48 1.74
CA ALA A 74 2.32 -1.08 1.83
C ALA A 74 2.17 0.34 2.38
N VAL A 75 1.13 1.02 1.92
CA VAL A 75 0.62 2.25 2.52
C VAL A 75 -0.77 2.00 3.09
N ARG A 76 -1.20 2.80 4.08
CA ARG A 76 -2.58 2.75 4.55
C ARG A 76 -3.50 3.49 3.59
N THR A 77 -4.75 3.04 3.49
CA THR A 77 -5.76 3.64 2.62
C THR A 77 -5.98 5.13 2.95
N ASP A 78 -6.04 5.48 4.24
CA ASP A 78 -6.16 6.87 4.68
C ASP A 78 -4.95 7.72 4.27
N ASN A 79 -3.72 7.21 4.43
CA ASN A 79 -2.51 7.89 4.00
C ASN A 79 -2.47 8.08 2.48
N LEU A 80 -2.92 7.10 1.70
CA LEU A 80 -3.03 7.23 0.24
C LEU A 80 -3.97 8.38 -0.13
N ILE A 81 -5.14 8.45 0.52
CA ILE A 81 -6.11 9.52 0.30
C ILE A 81 -5.54 10.88 0.70
N GLU A 82 -4.85 10.97 1.83
CA GLU A 82 -4.17 12.21 2.26
C GLU A 82 -3.09 12.65 1.28
N GLN A 83 -2.29 11.72 0.76
CA GLN A 83 -1.28 11.99 -0.27
C GLN A 83 -1.93 12.51 -1.55
N PHE A 84 -3.03 11.90 -1.99
CA PHE A 84 -3.75 12.34 -3.18
C PHE A 84 -4.38 13.73 -3.00
N ASN A 85 -4.95 14.02 -1.82
CA ASN A 85 -5.43 15.35 -1.49
C ASN A 85 -4.29 16.38 -1.53
N TRP A 86 -3.15 16.04 -0.93
CA TRP A 86 -1.98 16.91 -0.95
C TRP A 86 -1.47 17.19 -2.37
N LEU A 87 -1.39 16.16 -3.21
CA LEU A 87 -1.01 16.31 -4.62
C LEU A 87 -1.95 17.28 -5.34
N ARG A 88 -3.27 17.09 -5.18
CA ARG A 88 -4.29 17.95 -5.79
C ARG A 88 -4.16 19.39 -5.31
N GLU A 89 -4.04 19.61 -4.00
CA GLU A 89 -3.92 20.94 -3.39
C GLU A 89 -2.64 21.68 -3.80
N ASN A 90 -1.59 20.93 -4.11
CA ASN A 90 -0.32 21.47 -4.57
C ASN A 90 -0.19 21.52 -6.12
N GLY A 91 -1.29 21.27 -6.83
CA GLY A 91 -1.38 21.44 -8.28
C GLY A 91 -0.69 20.34 -9.10
N TYR A 92 -0.40 19.19 -8.49
CA TYR A 92 0.07 18.03 -9.23
C TYR A 92 -1.06 17.43 -10.05
N GLN A 93 -0.75 17.01 -11.27
CA GLN A 93 -1.71 16.52 -12.24
C GLN A 93 -1.32 15.12 -12.71
N PRO A 94 -2.02 14.08 -12.24
CA PRO A 94 -1.80 12.73 -12.74
C PRO A 94 -2.08 12.61 -14.22
N VAL A 95 -1.16 11.94 -14.92
CA VAL A 95 -1.20 11.76 -16.37
C VAL A 95 -1.07 10.27 -16.72
N SER A 96 -1.67 9.88 -17.84
CA SER A 96 -1.58 8.52 -18.38
C SER A 96 -0.30 8.32 -19.18
N ILE A 97 0.09 7.06 -19.41
CA ILE A 97 1.19 6.72 -20.32
C ILE A 97 0.85 7.19 -21.75
N ALA A 98 -0.41 7.08 -22.15
CA ALA A 98 -0.86 7.56 -23.46
C ALA A 98 -0.59 9.08 -23.63
N GLN A 99 -0.84 9.89 -22.61
CA GLN A 99 -0.54 11.33 -22.64
C GLN A 99 0.98 11.59 -22.69
N ILE A 100 1.78 10.84 -21.94
CA ILE A 100 3.24 10.94 -21.94
C ILE A 100 3.79 10.62 -23.34
N LEU A 101 3.32 9.53 -23.94
CA LEU A 101 3.73 9.12 -25.28
C LEU A 101 3.31 10.14 -26.35
N ALA A 102 2.09 10.67 -26.27
CA ALA A 102 1.63 11.72 -27.16
C ALA A 102 2.50 12.97 -27.09
N ALA A 103 2.82 13.44 -25.88
CA ALA A 103 3.71 14.61 -25.69
C ALA A 103 5.11 14.35 -26.24
N ARG A 104 5.64 13.14 -26.06
CA ARG A 104 6.96 12.73 -26.62
C ARG A 104 6.98 12.72 -28.16
N GLN A 105 5.84 12.45 -28.78
CA GLN A 105 5.67 12.40 -30.24
C GLN A 105 5.32 13.77 -30.86
N GLY A 106 5.38 14.85 -30.09
CA GLY A 106 5.07 16.21 -30.58
C GLY A 106 3.59 16.58 -30.50
N GLY A 107 2.78 15.77 -29.79
CA GLY A 107 1.39 16.08 -29.44
C GLY A 107 1.29 17.13 -28.32
N PRO A 108 0.12 17.23 -27.66
CA PRO A 108 -0.08 18.17 -26.55
C PRO A 108 0.97 17.99 -25.47
N ALA A 109 1.52 19.11 -24.98
CA ALA A 109 2.49 19.10 -23.89
C ALA A 109 1.87 18.58 -22.60
N LEU A 110 2.69 17.95 -21.75
CA LEU A 110 2.27 17.58 -20.39
C LEU A 110 1.98 18.83 -19.55
N PRO A 111 1.00 18.77 -18.66
CA PRO A 111 0.74 19.87 -17.75
C PRO A 111 1.92 20.08 -16.80
N PRO A 112 2.09 21.29 -16.22
CA PRO A 112 3.01 21.51 -15.12
C PRO A 112 2.71 20.53 -13.95
N LYS A 113 3.75 20.08 -13.26
CA LYS A 113 3.65 19.11 -12.17
C LYS A 113 2.96 17.80 -12.57
N ALA A 114 3.13 17.39 -13.84
CA ALA A 114 2.65 16.09 -14.30
C ALA A 114 3.19 14.95 -13.42
N THR A 115 2.34 14.01 -13.08
CA THR A 115 2.68 12.89 -12.18
C THR A 115 2.17 11.58 -12.76
N LEU A 116 3.03 10.59 -12.89
CA LEU A 116 2.63 9.23 -13.23
C LEU A 116 2.43 8.44 -11.93
N LEU A 117 1.24 7.92 -11.71
CA LEU A 117 0.94 7.04 -10.58
C LEU A 117 1.09 5.59 -11.04
N THR A 118 1.98 4.83 -10.41
CA THR A 118 2.16 3.40 -10.69
C THR A 118 1.89 2.56 -9.45
N PHE A 119 1.34 1.38 -9.66
CA PHE A 119 1.11 0.38 -8.62
C PHE A 119 1.68 -0.93 -9.13
N ASP A 120 2.70 -1.42 -8.43
CA ASP A 120 3.45 -2.59 -8.85
C ASP A 120 2.89 -3.87 -8.23
N ASP A 121 3.39 -5.04 -8.67
CA ASP A 121 3.15 -6.38 -8.17
C ASP A 121 1.77 -6.98 -8.48
N GLY A 122 0.72 -6.16 -8.55
CA GLY A 122 -0.62 -6.64 -8.85
C GLY A 122 -1.41 -7.10 -7.62
N PHE A 123 -1.22 -6.45 -6.46
CA PHE A 123 -2.01 -6.74 -5.25
C PHE A 123 -3.52 -6.57 -5.48
N SER A 124 -4.32 -7.45 -4.89
CA SER A 124 -5.80 -7.39 -4.95
C SER A 124 -6.36 -6.13 -4.27
N SER A 125 -5.59 -5.52 -3.39
CA SER A 125 -5.91 -4.23 -2.76
C SER A 125 -6.10 -3.11 -3.77
N PHE A 126 -5.44 -3.17 -4.92
CA PHE A 126 -5.68 -2.22 -6.00
C PHE A 126 -7.15 -2.21 -6.42
N PHE A 127 -7.75 -3.38 -6.66
CA PHE A 127 -9.15 -3.49 -7.05
C PHE A 127 -10.10 -3.00 -5.95
N HIS A 128 -9.82 -3.39 -4.70
CA HIS A 128 -10.74 -3.15 -3.58
C HIS A 128 -10.61 -1.75 -2.96
N ARG A 129 -9.43 -1.13 -3.00
CA ARG A 129 -9.12 0.14 -2.31
C ARG A 129 -8.67 1.24 -3.25
N VAL A 130 -7.71 0.96 -4.13
CA VAL A 130 -7.13 2.00 -5.00
C VAL A 130 -8.09 2.45 -6.08
N LEU A 131 -8.72 1.50 -6.79
CA LEU A 131 -9.63 1.82 -7.89
C LEU A 131 -10.80 2.72 -7.46
N PRO A 132 -11.48 2.51 -6.31
CA PRO A 132 -12.47 3.46 -5.80
C PRO A 132 -11.92 4.86 -5.56
N VAL A 133 -10.72 4.98 -5.02
CA VAL A 133 -10.05 6.27 -4.81
C VAL A 133 -9.76 6.94 -6.15
N LEU A 134 -9.15 6.25 -7.12
CA LEU A 134 -8.89 6.77 -8.46
C LEU A 134 -10.17 7.26 -9.15
N ARG A 135 -11.28 6.53 -8.99
CA ARG A 135 -12.61 6.94 -9.51
C ARG A 135 -13.10 8.23 -8.86
N THR A 136 -12.88 8.41 -7.57
CA THR A 136 -13.27 9.62 -6.84
C THR A 136 -12.47 10.85 -7.32
N PHE A 137 -11.18 10.66 -7.55
CA PHE A 137 -10.31 11.73 -8.04
C PHE A 137 -10.35 11.90 -9.56
N GLN A 138 -10.91 10.95 -10.31
CA GLN A 138 -10.86 10.87 -11.78
C GLN A 138 -9.41 10.89 -12.30
N TRP A 139 -8.52 10.20 -11.61
CA TRP A 139 -7.10 10.18 -11.91
C TRP A 139 -6.67 8.91 -12.63
N PRO A 140 -5.84 9.03 -13.68
CA PRO A 140 -5.24 7.87 -14.33
C PRO A 140 -4.13 7.27 -13.47
N ALA A 141 -3.91 5.97 -13.65
CA ALA A 141 -2.81 5.24 -13.04
C ALA A 141 -2.38 4.06 -13.91
N VAL A 142 -1.28 3.42 -13.53
CA VAL A 142 -0.78 2.18 -14.11
C VAL A 142 -0.81 1.10 -13.05
N LEU A 143 -1.32 -0.08 -13.39
CA LEU A 143 -1.14 -1.30 -12.61
C LEU A 143 -0.20 -2.23 -13.37
N ALA A 144 0.90 -2.65 -12.73
CA ALA A 144 1.89 -3.54 -13.32
C ALA A 144 1.96 -4.87 -12.53
N PRO A 145 1.15 -5.89 -12.87
CA PRO A 145 1.14 -7.17 -12.17
C PRO A 145 2.32 -8.07 -12.59
N VAL A 146 2.76 -8.95 -11.66
CA VAL A 146 3.66 -10.06 -11.96
C VAL A 146 2.84 -11.22 -12.50
N GLY A 147 3.10 -11.63 -13.75
CA GLY A 147 2.25 -12.58 -14.48
C GLY A 147 2.11 -13.93 -13.76
N THR A 148 3.20 -14.55 -13.34
CA THR A 148 3.17 -15.86 -12.65
C THR A 148 2.39 -15.81 -11.35
N TRP A 149 2.38 -14.69 -10.65
CA TRP A 149 1.59 -14.58 -9.41
C TRP A 149 0.09 -14.55 -9.70
N VAL A 150 -0.30 -13.87 -10.77
CA VAL A 150 -1.70 -13.87 -11.23
C VAL A 150 -2.14 -15.24 -11.72
N ASP A 151 -1.24 -16.00 -12.36
CA ASP A 151 -1.50 -17.36 -12.88
C ASP A 151 -1.53 -18.43 -11.77
N THR A 152 -0.98 -18.13 -10.58
CA THR A 152 -0.97 -19.08 -9.46
C THR A 152 -2.42 -19.43 -9.06
N PRO A 153 -2.77 -20.72 -8.87
CA PRO A 153 -4.10 -21.13 -8.44
C PRO A 153 -4.47 -20.58 -7.05
N GLN A 154 -5.77 -20.28 -6.84
CA GLN A 154 -6.28 -19.88 -5.53
C GLN A 154 -5.99 -20.97 -4.48
N GLY A 155 -5.73 -20.56 -3.24
CA GLY A 155 -5.38 -21.47 -2.14
C GLY A 155 -3.91 -21.90 -2.13
N GLN A 156 -3.10 -21.40 -3.05
CA GLN A 156 -1.66 -21.57 -3.05
C GLN A 156 -0.95 -20.28 -2.55
N GLU A 157 0.36 -20.32 -2.55
CA GLU A 157 1.18 -19.18 -2.16
C GLU A 157 2.06 -18.74 -3.35
N VAL A 158 2.36 -17.46 -3.40
CA VAL A 158 3.35 -16.89 -4.31
C VAL A 158 4.61 -16.52 -3.53
N ASP A 159 5.75 -16.59 -4.19
CA ASP A 159 7.03 -16.16 -3.61
C ASP A 159 7.24 -14.67 -3.87
N PHE A 160 7.05 -13.87 -2.84
CA PHE A 160 7.33 -12.42 -2.85
C PHE A 160 8.76 -12.17 -2.39
N GLY A 161 9.74 -12.49 -3.24
CA GLY A 161 11.16 -12.26 -2.92
C GLY A 161 11.67 -13.03 -1.71
N GLY A 162 11.22 -14.25 -1.49
CA GLY A 162 11.52 -15.10 -0.34
C GLY A 162 10.45 -15.04 0.77
N LEU A 163 9.42 -14.23 0.61
CA LEU A 163 8.29 -14.15 1.52
C LEU A 163 7.09 -14.90 0.93
N SER A 164 6.68 -15.99 1.57
CA SER A 164 5.47 -16.73 1.20
C SER A 164 4.24 -15.87 1.42
N THR A 165 3.49 -15.62 0.36
CA THR A 165 2.36 -14.70 0.32
C THR A 165 1.12 -15.41 -0.21
N PRO A 166 -0.02 -15.37 0.51
CA PRO A 166 -1.25 -15.98 0.05
C PRO A 166 -1.68 -15.43 -1.32
N ARG A 167 -2.05 -16.33 -2.25
CA ARG A 167 -2.48 -15.98 -3.61
C ARG A 167 -3.67 -14.99 -3.60
N GLU A 168 -4.48 -15.03 -2.57
CA GLU A 168 -5.66 -14.18 -2.38
C GLU A 168 -5.28 -12.69 -2.20
N GLN A 169 -4.02 -12.40 -1.86
CA GLN A 169 -3.51 -11.04 -1.82
C GLN A 169 -3.19 -10.48 -3.22
N ILE A 170 -3.12 -11.32 -4.24
CA ILE A 170 -2.86 -10.92 -5.63
C ILE A 170 -4.18 -10.86 -6.40
N ALA A 171 -4.34 -9.86 -7.25
CA ALA A 171 -5.51 -9.70 -8.09
C ALA A 171 -5.69 -10.91 -9.03
N THR A 172 -6.93 -11.22 -9.34
CA THR A 172 -7.28 -12.20 -10.37
C THR A 172 -7.31 -11.55 -11.75
N TRP A 173 -7.19 -12.34 -12.82
CA TRP A 173 -7.37 -11.83 -14.19
C TRP A 173 -8.72 -11.13 -14.39
N ALA A 174 -9.78 -11.62 -13.74
CA ALA A 174 -11.10 -10.97 -13.77
C ALA A 174 -11.08 -9.57 -13.12
N GLN A 175 -10.39 -9.41 -12.00
CA GLN A 175 -10.20 -8.11 -11.35
C GLN A 175 -9.33 -7.19 -12.21
N ILE A 176 -8.23 -7.69 -12.78
CA ILE A 176 -7.35 -6.91 -13.68
C ILE A 176 -8.15 -6.42 -14.90
N LYS A 177 -8.98 -7.31 -15.49
CA LYS A 177 -9.88 -6.90 -16.58
C LYS A 177 -10.83 -5.79 -16.14
N ALA A 178 -11.49 -5.92 -14.99
CA ALA A 178 -12.40 -4.91 -14.47
C ALA A 178 -11.71 -3.57 -14.13
N ILE A 179 -10.42 -3.63 -13.72
CA ILE A 179 -9.58 -2.44 -13.52
C ILE A 179 -9.32 -1.76 -14.88
N ALA A 180 -8.91 -2.51 -15.90
CA ALA A 180 -8.69 -1.98 -17.25
C ALA A 180 -9.97 -1.39 -17.86
N ASP A 181 -11.11 -2.09 -17.71
CA ASP A 181 -12.42 -1.65 -18.21
C ASP A 181 -12.90 -0.35 -17.54
N SER A 182 -12.29 0.08 -16.44
CA SER A 182 -12.60 1.36 -15.79
C SER A 182 -12.28 2.59 -16.66
N GLY A 183 -11.39 2.43 -17.63
CA GLY A 183 -10.90 3.51 -18.48
C GLY A 183 -9.92 4.47 -17.77
N LEU A 184 -9.64 4.26 -16.49
CA LEU A 184 -8.71 5.07 -15.71
C LEU A 184 -7.32 4.43 -15.59
N VAL A 185 -7.23 3.09 -15.74
CA VAL A 185 -6.02 2.36 -15.43
C VAL A 185 -5.47 1.64 -16.65
N GLU A 186 -4.23 1.94 -16.97
CA GLU A 186 -3.47 1.22 -17.98
C GLU A 186 -2.77 0.02 -17.32
N ILE A 187 -2.81 -1.14 -17.98
CA ILE A 187 -2.15 -2.35 -17.47
C ILE A 187 -0.76 -2.44 -18.08
N GLY A 188 0.25 -2.37 -17.21
CA GLY A 188 1.64 -2.64 -17.52
C GLY A 188 2.01 -4.10 -17.26
N ALA A 189 3.30 -4.42 -17.30
CA ALA A 189 3.83 -5.71 -16.90
C ALA A 189 4.99 -5.52 -15.93
N HIS A 190 4.88 -6.13 -14.75
CA HIS A 190 6.00 -6.21 -13.80
C HIS A 190 6.79 -7.50 -14.01
N THR A 191 7.03 -7.82 -15.28
CA THR A 191 7.57 -9.07 -15.81
C THR A 191 6.64 -10.29 -15.62
N GLN A 192 6.90 -11.36 -16.37
CA GLN A 192 6.16 -12.60 -16.21
C GLN A 192 6.63 -13.36 -14.95
N ASN A 193 7.95 -13.48 -14.73
CA ASN A 193 8.52 -14.25 -13.62
C ASN A 193 9.95 -13.79 -13.31
N MET A 194 10.16 -12.49 -13.07
CA MET A 194 11.49 -11.96 -12.76
C MET A 194 11.47 -11.08 -11.50
N HIS A 195 10.49 -11.29 -10.61
CA HIS A 195 10.39 -10.59 -9.34
C HIS A 195 11.13 -11.36 -8.24
N TYR A 196 12.44 -11.54 -8.41
CA TYR A 196 13.32 -12.18 -7.43
C TYR A 196 14.74 -11.62 -7.54
N GLY A 197 15.52 -11.85 -6.48
CA GLY A 197 16.93 -11.50 -6.44
C GLY A 197 17.83 -12.65 -6.88
N VAL A 198 18.96 -12.29 -7.47
CA VAL A 198 20.08 -13.21 -7.76
C VAL A 198 21.34 -12.70 -7.09
N GLN A 199 22.26 -13.62 -6.74
CA GLN A 199 23.56 -13.22 -6.22
C GLN A 199 24.38 -12.54 -7.32
N ALA A 200 24.70 -11.27 -7.12
CA ALA A 200 25.36 -10.43 -8.12
C ALA A 200 26.88 -10.41 -8.00
N ASN A 201 27.44 -10.91 -6.89
CA ASN A 201 28.89 -10.94 -6.66
C ASN A 201 29.30 -12.08 -5.70
N PRO A 202 30.60 -12.42 -5.64
CA PRO A 202 31.10 -13.47 -4.73
C PRO A 202 30.88 -13.18 -3.25
N GLN A 203 30.64 -11.93 -2.86
CA GLN A 203 30.38 -11.51 -1.48
C GLN A 203 28.94 -11.78 -1.04
N GLY A 204 28.08 -12.30 -1.93
CA GLY A 204 26.69 -12.65 -1.62
C GLY A 204 25.68 -11.52 -1.73
N SER A 205 26.05 -10.39 -2.34
CA SER A 205 25.10 -9.29 -2.55
C SER A 205 23.99 -9.73 -3.52
N MET A 206 22.73 -9.59 -3.09
CA MET A 206 21.57 -9.88 -3.91
C MET A 206 21.15 -8.63 -4.69
N GLN A 207 20.76 -8.84 -5.95
CA GLN A 207 20.23 -7.78 -6.81
C GLN A 207 19.04 -8.30 -7.65
N PRO A 208 18.13 -7.41 -8.08
CA PRO A 208 17.01 -7.83 -8.94
C PRO A 208 17.49 -8.50 -10.22
N VAL A 209 16.97 -9.69 -10.52
CA VAL A 209 17.39 -10.46 -11.71
C VAL A 209 17.14 -9.71 -13.01
N ALA A 210 16.08 -8.92 -13.08
CA ALA A 210 15.68 -8.18 -14.28
C ALA A 210 16.73 -7.17 -14.77
N VAL A 211 17.62 -6.68 -13.90
CA VAL A 211 18.63 -5.66 -14.22
C VAL A 211 20.06 -6.14 -13.97
N THR A 212 20.25 -7.33 -13.44
CA THR A 212 21.58 -7.87 -13.10
C THR A 212 22.21 -8.57 -14.29
N ARG A 213 23.42 -8.17 -14.65
CA ARG A 213 24.28 -8.93 -15.57
C ARG A 213 25.05 -9.95 -14.75
N ILE A 214 24.81 -11.22 -15.02
CA ILE A 214 25.52 -12.36 -14.43
C ILE A 214 26.68 -12.75 -15.33
#